data_ec8d1293d79c8422d054f737a106854f
#
_entry.id   ec8d1293d79c8422d054f737a106854f
#
_cell.length_a   1.000
_cell.length_b   1.000
_cell.length_c   1.000
_cell.angle_alpha   90.00
_cell.angle_beta   90.00
_cell.angle_gamma   90.00
#
_symmetry.space_group_name_H-M   'P 1'
#
loop_
_entity.id
_entity.type
_entity.pdbx_description
1 polymer ?
#
loop_
_entity_poly.entity_id
_entity_poly.type
_entity_poly.pdbx_seq_one_letter_code
_entity_poly.pdbx_strand_id
1 'polypeptide(L)'
;VNSELLEYYLQHGPMTEIKANRXMVADIPPHIPTIVKYVQNILLHQHWSGAYGVELSDERKKEPLIRGVEGKLSFLRERGFGHVSEEKTHGEKMIGICRDFSVVGAXLCREAGIPARARCGFATYFEAGKYVDHWVFEYWDDGQQRWIMVDAQLDELQQKALKIKFDPLAVGEGDFITGPKAWLMCRAGNADPNLFGIFQWWGYDYLNWNLLLDANSLLKVPMQPWDDWGGYKSLPTAEWTEGDFATIDELARLTLAVDADFEAFSSFVQGNERIEVPAEFIAND
;
A
#
# COMPACT_ATOMS: atom_id res chain seq x y z
N VAL A 1 -2.91 20.07 -7.22
CA VAL A 1 -3.44 18.83 -7.84
C VAL A 1 -4.64 19.22 -8.69
N ASN A 2 -4.62 18.83 -9.96
CA ASN A 2 -5.70 19.20 -10.85
C ASN A 2 -6.84 18.18 -10.81
N SER A 3 -7.99 18.58 -11.39
CA SER A 3 -9.19 17.77 -11.32
C SER A 3 -9.07 16.45 -12.09
N GLU A 4 -8.26 16.42 -13.16
CA GLU A 4 -8.06 15.18 -13.91
C GLU A 4 -7.35 14.13 -13.06
N LEU A 5 -6.37 14.54 -12.27
CA LEU A 5 -5.66 13.63 -11.42
C LEU A 5 -6.57 13.10 -10.30
N LEU A 6 -7.38 13.97 -9.72
CA LEU A 6 -8.33 13.53 -8.71
C LEU A 6 -9.35 12.56 -9.30
N GLU A 7 -9.81 12.80 -10.52
CA GLU A 7 -10.71 11.86 -11.19
C GLU A 7 -10.03 10.51 -11.42
N TYR A 8 -8.75 10.54 -11.79
CA TYR A 8 -8.00 9.30 -11.99
C TYR A 8 -8.00 8.46 -10.71
N TYR A 9 -7.76 9.09 -9.56
CA TYR A 9 -7.70 8.37 -8.30
C TYR A 9 -9.06 8.10 -7.69
N LEU A 10 -10.12 8.61 -8.31
CA LEU A 10 -11.48 8.25 -7.95
C LEU A 10 -11.91 6.97 -8.67
N GLN A 11 -11.32 6.67 -9.82
CA GLN A 11 -11.63 5.48 -10.60
C GLN A 11 -10.85 4.28 -10.07
N HIS A 12 -11.48 3.10 -10.14
CA HIS A 12 -10.81 1.87 -9.73
C HIS A 12 -9.77 1.44 -10.75
N GLY A 13 -8.81 0.65 -10.28
CA GLY A 13 -7.87 -0.06 -11.12
C GLY A 13 -8.06 -1.55 -10.92
N PRO A 14 -7.16 -2.36 -11.48
CA PRO A 14 -7.36 -3.82 -11.45
C PRO A 14 -7.46 -4.41 -10.05
N MET A 15 -6.80 -3.81 -9.07
CA MET A 15 -6.81 -4.37 -7.70
C MET A 15 -8.00 -3.93 -6.86
N THR A 16 -8.74 -2.90 -7.29
CA THR A 16 -9.89 -2.42 -6.52
C THR A 16 -11.20 -2.53 -7.29
N GLU A 17 -11.18 -3.05 -8.51
CA GLU A 17 -12.41 -3.23 -9.27
C GLU A 17 -13.29 -4.27 -8.61
N ILE A 18 -14.57 -3.95 -8.46
CA ILE A 18 -15.53 -4.86 -7.83
C ILE A 18 -16.59 -5.25 -8.85
N LYS A 19 -16.86 -6.53 -8.96
CA LYS A 19 -17.78 -7.05 -9.96
C LYS A 19 -18.97 -7.74 -9.29
N ALA A 20 -18.78 -8.97 -8.84
CA ALA A 20 -19.87 -9.76 -8.28
C ALA A 20 -20.20 -9.37 -6.84
N ASN A 21 -19.34 -8.63 -6.18
CA ASN A 21 -19.45 -8.39 -4.75
C ASN A 21 -19.85 -6.97 -4.41
N ARG A 22 -20.51 -6.28 -5.35
CA ARG A 22 -20.87 -4.90 -5.10
C ARG A 22 -21.78 -4.69 -3.89
N UNK A 23 -22.32 -5.48 -3.51
CA UNK A 23 -23.14 -5.48 -2.51
C UNK A 23 -22.54 -5.33 -1.27
N MET A 24 -21.51 -5.90 -1.24
CA MET A 24 -20.76 -5.87 0.02
C MET A 24 -20.19 -4.50 0.35
N VAL A 25 -20.12 -3.63 -0.62
CA VAL A 25 -19.61 -2.27 -0.42
C VAL A 25 -20.62 -1.19 -0.76
N ALA A 26 -21.90 -1.53 -0.69
CA ALA A 26 -22.95 -0.55 -0.97
C ALA A 26 -23.00 0.51 0.14
N ASP A 27 -23.28 1.74 -0.26
CA ASP A 27 -23.55 2.82 0.69
C ASP A 27 -22.45 3.06 1.72
N ILE A 28 -21.18 3.03 1.27
CA ILE A 28 -20.06 3.37 2.14
C ILE A 28 -20.12 4.87 2.43
N PRO A 29 -20.19 5.26 3.71
CA PRO A 29 -20.25 6.70 4.01
C PRO A 29 -18.91 7.39 3.74
N PRO A 30 -18.94 8.63 3.24
CA PRO A 30 -17.69 9.38 3.01
C PRO A 30 -17.13 9.93 4.33
N HIS A 31 -16.74 9.04 5.20
CA HIS A 31 -16.29 9.38 6.55
C HIS A 31 -15.09 8.49 6.88
N ILE A 32 -13.92 9.08 6.91
CA ILE A 32 -12.68 8.32 7.01
C ILE A 32 -12.62 7.42 8.25
N PRO A 33 -13.02 7.89 9.46
CA PRO A 33 -12.99 6.96 10.60
C PRO A 33 -13.85 5.72 10.39
N THR A 34 -15.02 5.87 9.77
CA THR A 34 -15.88 4.72 9.48
C THR A 34 -15.23 3.79 8.47
N ILE A 35 -14.65 4.36 7.42
CA ILE A 35 -13.97 3.55 6.40
C ILE A 35 -12.84 2.74 7.03
N VAL A 36 -12.04 3.37 7.90
CA VAL A 36 -10.96 2.67 8.58
C VAL A 36 -11.49 1.54 9.45
N LYS A 37 -12.61 1.78 10.15
CA LYS A 37 -13.22 0.72 10.95
C LYS A 37 -13.65 -0.46 10.09
N TYR A 38 -14.17 -0.19 8.90
CA TYR A 38 -14.56 -1.27 8.00
C TYR A 38 -13.34 -2.06 7.55
N VAL A 39 -12.23 -1.38 7.25
CA VAL A 39 -11.00 -2.07 6.89
C VAL A 39 -10.55 -2.99 8.02
N GLN A 40 -10.54 -2.46 9.24
CA GLN A 40 -10.13 -3.22 10.42
C GLN A 40 -11.11 -4.34 10.75
N ASN A 41 -12.36 -4.19 10.35
CA ASN A 41 -13.38 -5.21 10.58
C ASN A 41 -13.19 -6.43 9.69
N ILE A 42 -12.65 -6.25 8.48
CA ILE A 42 -12.57 -7.38 7.56
C ILE A 42 -11.17 -7.99 7.45
N LEU A 43 -10.13 -7.30 7.95
CA LEU A 43 -8.75 -7.78 7.83
C LEU A 43 -8.07 -7.95 9.18
N LEU A 44 -7.24 -9.00 9.29
CA LEU A 44 -6.37 -9.23 10.43
C LEU A 44 -4.96 -9.44 9.89
N HIS A 45 -4.00 -8.71 10.45
CA HIS A 45 -2.63 -8.77 9.92
C HIS A 45 -1.96 -10.08 10.27
N GLN A 46 -1.35 -10.71 9.28
CA GLN A 46 -0.74 -12.03 9.40
C GLN A 46 0.27 -12.11 10.55
N HIS A 47 1.09 -11.09 10.68
CA HIS A 47 2.17 -11.11 11.68
C HIS A 47 1.73 -10.59 13.04
N TRP A 48 0.49 -10.13 13.16
CA TRP A 48 -0.07 -9.67 14.43
C TRP A 48 -1.13 -10.62 14.97
N SER A 49 -1.47 -11.68 14.22
CA SER A 49 -2.62 -12.53 14.57
C SER A 49 -2.54 -13.08 15.98
N GLY A 50 -1.33 -13.45 16.44
CA GLY A 50 -1.16 -13.99 17.79
C GLY A 50 -1.56 -12.99 18.88
N ALA A 51 -1.33 -11.70 18.65
CA ALA A 51 -1.70 -10.68 19.62
C ALA A 51 -3.21 -10.58 19.79
N TYR A 52 -3.97 -11.04 18.80
CA TYR A 52 -5.43 -11.06 18.85
C TYR A 52 -5.99 -12.42 19.28
N GLY A 53 -5.09 -13.34 19.64
CA GLY A 53 -5.53 -14.66 20.06
C GLY A 53 -5.88 -15.60 18.91
N VAL A 54 -5.39 -15.31 17.72
CA VAL A 54 -5.68 -16.12 16.53
C VAL A 54 -4.43 -16.84 16.08
N GLU A 55 -4.50 -18.16 16.09
CA GLU A 55 -3.42 -19.02 15.61
C GLU A 55 -3.72 -19.42 14.17
N LEU A 56 -2.77 -19.19 13.27
CA LEU A 56 -2.99 -19.42 11.85
C LEU A 56 -2.56 -20.80 11.40
N SER A 57 -3.49 -21.51 10.76
CA SER A 57 -3.17 -22.74 10.07
C SER A 57 -2.36 -22.43 8.82
N ASP A 58 -1.73 -23.47 8.25
CA ASP A 58 -1.02 -23.30 6.98
C ASP A 58 -1.96 -22.81 5.89
N GLU A 59 -3.21 -23.27 5.93
CA GLU A 59 -4.20 -22.84 4.93
C GLU A 59 -4.49 -21.35 5.05
N ARG A 60 -4.64 -20.86 6.28
CA ARG A 60 -4.96 -19.44 6.48
C ARG A 60 -3.80 -18.53 6.13
N LYS A 61 -2.58 -19.02 6.20
CA LYS A 61 -1.40 -18.24 5.84
C LYS A 61 -1.34 -17.96 4.34
N LYS A 62 -2.18 -18.61 3.54
CA LYS A 62 -2.26 -18.38 2.11
C LYS A 62 -3.26 -17.29 1.73
N GLU A 63 -4.09 -16.86 2.66
CA GLU A 63 -5.10 -15.83 2.36
C GLU A 63 -4.49 -14.55 1.81
N PRO A 64 -3.33 -14.09 2.32
CA PRO A 64 -2.73 -12.87 1.76
C PRO A 64 -2.31 -12.97 0.31
N LEU A 65 -2.28 -14.17 -0.27
CA LEU A 65 -1.95 -14.32 -1.69
C LEU A 65 -3.04 -13.76 -2.60
N ILE A 66 -4.25 -13.55 -2.09
CA ILE A 66 -5.33 -12.97 -2.87
C ILE A 66 -5.06 -11.46 -2.99
N ARG A 67 -4.70 -11.01 -4.21
CA ARG A 67 -4.28 -9.62 -4.42
C ARG A 67 -5.44 -8.64 -4.48
N GLY A 68 -6.49 -8.98 -5.23
CA GLY A 68 -7.53 -8.02 -5.55
C GLY A 68 -8.64 -7.96 -4.52
N VAL A 69 -9.29 -6.80 -4.43
CA VAL A 69 -10.39 -6.63 -3.48
C VAL A 69 -11.56 -7.53 -3.84
N GLU A 70 -11.84 -7.74 -5.12
CA GLU A 70 -12.94 -8.63 -5.51
C GLU A 70 -12.76 -10.02 -4.92
N GLY A 71 -11.52 -10.57 -4.98
CA GLY A 71 -11.25 -11.87 -4.41
C GLY A 71 -11.39 -11.88 -2.90
N LYS A 72 -10.97 -10.79 -2.25
CA LYS A 72 -11.10 -10.68 -0.79
C LYS A 72 -12.56 -10.66 -0.38
N LEU A 73 -13.38 -9.93 -1.11
CA LEU A 73 -14.81 -9.88 -0.81
C LEU A 73 -15.47 -11.23 -1.07
N SER A 74 -15.07 -11.93 -2.14
CA SER A 74 -15.57 -13.28 -2.39
C SER A 74 -15.24 -14.22 -1.24
N PHE A 75 -14.02 -14.12 -0.72
CA PHE A 75 -13.61 -14.93 0.43
C PHE A 75 -14.55 -14.72 1.62
N LEU A 76 -14.88 -13.46 1.90
CA LEU A 76 -15.78 -13.15 3.01
C LEU A 76 -17.24 -13.56 2.73
N ARG A 77 -17.67 -13.34 1.49
CA ARG A 77 -19.05 -13.72 1.12
C ARG A 77 -19.27 -15.22 1.26
N GLU A 78 -18.29 -16.01 0.86
CA GLU A 78 -18.38 -17.46 0.97
C GLU A 78 -18.45 -17.93 2.41
N ARG A 79 -18.05 -17.08 3.34
CA ARG A 79 -18.13 -17.35 4.77
C ARG A 79 -19.35 -16.74 5.42
N GLY A 80 -20.29 -16.23 4.61
CA GLY A 80 -21.59 -15.80 5.10
C GLY A 80 -21.72 -14.32 5.39
N PHE A 81 -20.74 -13.52 5.03
CA PHE A 81 -20.80 -12.08 5.28
C PHE A 81 -21.29 -11.35 4.03
N GLY A 82 -22.21 -10.43 4.23
CA GLY A 82 -22.84 -9.73 3.12
C GLY A 82 -22.42 -8.28 2.95
N HIS A 83 -21.74 -7.71 3.94
CA HIS A 83 -21.31 -6.31 3.86
C HIS A 83 -20.09 -6.09 4.74
N VAL A 84 -19.23 -5.13 4.32
CA VAL A 84 -17.99 -4.89 5.05
C VAL A 84 -18.24 -4.32 6.46
N SER A 85 -19.43 -3.79 6.73
CA SER A 85 -19.75 -3.27 8.05
C SER A 85 -20.14 -4.35 9.05
N GLU A 86 -20.41 -5.58 8.59
CA GLU A 86 -20.83 -6.63 9.51
C GLU A 86 -19.69 -6.99 10.45
N GLU A 87 -19.96 -6.94 11.75
CA GLU A 87 -18.95 -7.23 12.74
C GLU A 87 -18.49 -8.68 12.67
N LYS A 88 -17.20 -8.86 12.88
CA LYS A 88 -16.56 -10.17 12.86
C LYS A 88 -15.68 -10.33 14.08
N THR A 89 -15.63 -11.54 14.61
CA THR A 89 -14.59 -11.86 15.57
C THR A 89 -13.24 -11.81 14.85
N HIS A 90 -12.17 -11.72 15.61
CA HIS A 90 -10.85 -11.67 14.98
C HIS A 90 -10.58 -12.90 14.13
N GLY A 91 -11.03 -14.07 14.58
CA GLY A 91 -10.83 -15.30 13.83
C GLY A 91 -11.63 -15.38 12.55
N GLU A 92 -12.70 -14.59 12.42
CA GLU A 92 -13.52 -14.57 11.21
C GLU A 92 -12.99 -13.62 10.13
N LYS A 93 -12.06 -12.74 10.49
CA LYS A 93 -11.52 -11.78 9.55
C LYS A 93 -10.58 -12.50 8.55
N MET A 94 -10.46 -11.90 7.38
CA MET A 94 -9.51 -12.41 6.39
C MET A 94 -8.10 -12.00 6.78
N ILE A 95 -7.15 -12.91 6.56
CA ILE A 95 -5.75 -12.62 6.87
C ILE A 95 -5.13 -11.84 5.73
N GLY A 96 -4.44 -10.76 6.08
CA GLY A 96 -3.76 -9.93 5.09
C GLY A 96 -2.48 -9.35 5.65
N ILE A 97 -1.87 -8.46 4.88
CA ILE A 97 -0.69 -7.73 5.32
C ILE A 97 -0.96 -6.23 5.16
N CYS A 98 0.00 -5.40 5.55
CA CYS A 98 -0.18 -3.94 5.51
C CYS A 98 -0.63 -3.43 4.14
N ARG A 99 -0.12 -4.02 3.06
CA ARG A 99 -0.53 -3.66 1.71
C ARG A 99 -2.05 -3.83 1.54
N ASP A 100 -2.60 -4.91 2.09
CA ASP A 100 -4.03 -5.19 1.94
C ASP A 100 -4.90 -4.16 2.67
N PHE A 101 -4.48 -3.74 3.86
CA PHE A 101 -5.19 -2.68 4.57
C PHE A 101 -5.23 -1.40 3.72
N SER A 102 -4.13 -1.10 3.04
CA SER A 102 -4.05 0.11 2.21
C SER A 102 -4.92 0.01 0.97
N VAL A 103 -4.89 -1.14 0.31
CA VAL A 103 -5.66 -1.32 -0.92
C VAL A 103 -7.15 -1.33 -0.63
N VAL A 104 -7.57 -2.01 0.44
CA VAL A 104 -8.97 -2.00 0.83
C VAL A 104 -9.40 -0.59 1.25
N GLY A 105 -8.53 0.11 1.99
CA GLY A 105 -8.83 1.50 2.36
C GLY A 105 -9.06 2.37 1.15
N ALA A 106 -8.23 2.26 0.15
CA ALA A 106 -8.42 3.00 -1.09
C ALA A 106 -9.73 2.61 -1.79
N UNK A 107 -10.07 1.37 -1.68
CA UNK A 107 -11.17 0.94 -2.23
C UNK A 107 -12.29 1.47 -1.70
N LEU A 108 -12.41 1.49 -0.46
CA LEU A 108 -13.60 2.00 0.18
C LEU A 108 -13.74 3.51 0.02
N CYS A 109 -12.62 4.20 0.03
CA CYS A 109 -12.66 5.64 -0.24
C CYS A 109 -13.25 5.94 -1.61
N ARG A 110 -12.79 5.20 -2.63
CA ARG A 110 -13.31 5.41 -3.98
C ARG A 110 -14.80 5.10 -4.06
N GLU A 111 -15.25 4.04 -3.38
CA GLU A 111 -16.67 3.72 -3.34
C GLU A 111 -17.47 4.84 -2.66
N ALA A 112 -16.85 5.55 -1.73
CA ALA A 112 -17.49 6.67 -1.04
C ALA A 112 -17.34 8.00 -1.77
N GLY A 113 -16.72 7.98 -2.96
CA GLY A 113 -16.56 9.20 -3.73
C GLY A 113 -15.36 10.04 -3.34
N ILE A 114 -14.39 9.43 -2.67
CA ILE A 114 -13.18 10.15 -2.21
C ILE A 114 -11.98 9.63 -2.99
N PRO A 115 -11.26 10.52 -3.71
CA PRO A 115 -10.04 10.07 -4.40
C PRO A 115 -9.03 9.51 -3.40
N ALA A 116 -8.44 8.37 -3.75
CA ALA A 116 -7.52 7.70 -2.83
C ALA A 116 -6.53 6.84 -3.60
N ARG A 117 -5.40 6.57 -2.95
CA ARG A 117 -4.35 5.75 -3.57
C ARG A 117 -3.51 5.10 -2.47
N ALA A 118 -3.08 3.87 -2.71
CA ALA A 118 -2.22 3.14 -1.77
C ALA A 118 -0.77 3.56 -1.98
N ARG A 119 -0.02 3.67 -0.89
CA ARG A 119 1.37 4.11 -0.94
C ARG A 119 2.28 3.11 -0.23
N CYS A 120 3.41 2.82 -0.85
CA CYS A 120 4.44 1.97 -0.28
C CYS A 120 5.60 2.84 0.19
N GLY A 121 6.15 2.49 1.34
CA GLY A 121 7.25 3.26 1.91
C GLY A 121 7.78 2.60 3.16
N PHE A 122 8.21 3.41 4.10
CA PHE A 122 8.86 2.93 5.32
C PHE A 122 8.29 3.67 6.52
N ALA A 123 7.98 2.92 7.56
CA ALA A 123 7.45 3.47 8.81
C ALA A 123 8.55 3.51 9.86
N THR A 124 8.54 4.56 10.68
CA THR A 124 9.52 4.73 11.75
C THR A 124 9.04 4.15 13.07
N TYR A 125 7.81 3.63 13.12
CA TYR A 125 7.16 3.31 14.40
C TYR A 125 7.06 1.81 14.71
N PHE A 126 7.64 0.94 13.89
CA PHE A 126 7.62 -0.49 14.20
C PHE A 126 8.87 -0.93 14.96
N GLU A 127 9.99 -0.32 14.69
CA GLU A 127 11.26 -0.70 15.31
C GLU A 127 12.13 0.52 15.49
N ALA A 128 12.56 0.76 16.72
CA ALA A 128 13.30 1.98 17.04
C ALA A 128 14.59 2.07 16.21
N GLY A 129 14.83 3.23 15.64
CA GLY A 129 16.03 3.49 14.86
C GLY A 129 16.06 2.89 13.48
N LYS A 130 14.95 2.28 13.04
CA LYS A 130 14.90 1.66 11.74
C LYS A 130 13.71 2.19 10.94
N TYR A 131 13.79 1.99 9.63
CA TYR A 131 12.73 2.38 8.70
C TYR A 131 12.20 1.09 8.10
N VAL A 132 11.02 0.66 8.58
CA VAL A 132 10.50 -0.67 8.27
C VAL A 132 9.50 -0.59 7.12
N ASP A 133 9.68 -1.44 6.12
CA ASP A 133 8.76 -1.53 4.98
C ASP A 133 7.32 -1.55 5.45
N HIS A 134 6.50 -0.72 4.82
CA HIS A 134 5.12 -0.59 5.24
C HIS A 134 4.28 0.04 4.13
N TRP A 135 2.96 -0.07 4.29
CA TRP A 135 2.00 0.52 3.36
C TRP A 135 0.97 1.32 4.14
N VAL A 136 0.61 2.48 3.58
CA VAL A 136 -0.50 3.28 4.05
C VAL A 136 -1.33 3.66 2.83
N PHE A 137 -2.49 4.29 3.02
CA PHE A 137 -3.16 4.89 1.89
C PHE A 137 -3.31 6.38 2.16
N GLU A 138 -3.54 7.13 1.10
CA GLU A 138 -3.83 8.54 1.27
C GLU A 138 -5.09 8.87 0.50
N TYR A 139 -5.84 9.84 1.04
CA TYR A 139 -7.06 10.30 0.42
C TYR A 139 -6.98 11.80 0.23
N TRP A 140 -7.71 12.30 -0.76
CA TRP A 140 -7.75 13.73 -1.00
C TRP A 140 -8.76 14.38 -0.07
N ASP A 141 -8.29 15.34 0.72
CA ASP A 141 -9.15 16.13 1.59
C ASP A 141 -9.45 17.45 0.90
N ASP A 142 -10.68 17.57 0.41
CA ASP A 142 -11.06 18.74 -0.38
C ASP A 142 -11.06 20.00 0.49
N GLY A 143 -11.34 19.88 1.78
CA GLY A 143 -11.31 21.03 2.67
C GLY A 143 -9.91 21.59 2.87
N GLN A 144 -8.92 20.72 3.00
CA GLN A 144 -7.54 21.14 3.21
C GLN A 144 -6.74 21.20 1.92
N GLN A 145 -7.31 20.75 0.80
CA GLN A 145 -6.67 20.76 -0.51
C GLN A 145 -5.31 20.06 -0.46
N ARG A 146 -5.30 18.86 0.14
CA ARG A 146 -4.07 18.07 0.20
C ARG A 146 -4.39 16.60 0.42
N TRP A 147 -3.42 15.75 0.12
CA TRP A 147 -3.50 14.34 0.44
C TRP A 147 -3.22 14.15 1.93
N ILE A 148 -4.01 13.27 2.56
CA ILE A 148 -3.81 12.92 3.96
C ILE A 148 -3.53 11.43 4.06
N MET A 149 -2.45 11.07 4.72
CA MET A 149 -2.06 9.67 4.89
C MET A 149 -2.78 9.04 6.07
N VAL A 150 -3.22 7.81 5.87
CA VAL A 150 -3.95 7.04 6.88
C VAL A 150 -3.32 5.67 7.00
N ASP A 151 -3.02 5.26 8.23
CA ASP A 151 -2.54 3.90 8.49
C ASP A 151 -3.70 3.09 9.07
N ALA A 152 -4.43 2.41 8.19
CA ALA A 152 -5.62 1.67 8.61
C ALA A 152 -5.28 0.40 9.39
N GLN A 153 -4.03 -0.04 9.37
CA GLN A 153 -3.64 -1.21 10.14
C GLN A 153 -3.60 -0.93 11.64
N LEU A 154 -3.34 0.31 12.03
CA LEU A 154 -3.13 0.68 13.43
C LEU A 154 -4.44 0.84 14.18
N ASP A 155 -5.00 -0.29 14.61
CA ASP A 155 -6.17 -0.27 15.48
C ASP A 155 -5.73 0.02 16.92
N GLU A 156 -6.68 -0.01 17.84
CA GLU A 156 -6.40 0.34 19.23
C GLU A 156 -5.32 -0.55 19.83
N LEU A 157 -5.37 -1.86 19.55
CA LEU A 157 -4.39 -2.78 20.10
C LEU A 157 -2.98 -2.47 19.60
N GLN A 158 -2.83 -2.25 18.29
CA GLN A 158 -1.52 -1.97 17.74
C GLN A 158 -1.01 -0.59 18.15
N GLN A 159 -1.90 0.40 18.24
CA GLN A 159 -1.49 1.72 18.72
C GLN A 159 -0.90 1.63 20.13
N LYS A 160 -1.54 0.85 20.98
CA LYS A 160 -1.08 0.69 22.35
C LYS A 160 0.25 -0.08 22.39
N ALA A 161 0.32 -1.19 21.66
CA ALA A 161 1.52 -2.02 21.64
C ALA A 161 2.73 -1.27 21.11
N LEU A 162 2.54 -0.44 20.10
CA LEU A 162 3.60 0.31 19.46
C LEU A 162 3.82 1.68 20.08
N LYS A 163 3.01 2.05 21.09
CA LYS A 163 3.10 3.35 21.76
C LYS A 163 3.02 4.50 20.76
N ILE A 164 2.04 4.42 19.88
CA ILE A 164 1.85 5.42 18.81
C ILE A 164 1.50 6.77 19.45
N LYS A 165 2.20 7.83 19.03
CA LYS A 165 1.98 9.18 19.56
C LYS A 165 1.33 10.11 18.55
N PHE A 166 1.09 9.65 17.33
CA PHE A 166 0.46 10.46 16.29
C PHE A 166 -0.92 9.90 16.00
N ASP A 167 -1.68 10.64 15.22
CA ASP A 167 -3.02 10.23 14.79
C ASP A 167 -2.90 9.31 13.57
N PRO A 168 -3.28 8.03 13.68
CA PRO A 168 -3.20 7.14 12.51
C PRO A 168 -4.04 7.59 11.31
N LEU A 169 -5.00 8.48 11.53
CA LEU A 169 -5.80 9.02 10.45
C LEU A 169 -5.14 10.23 9.78
N ALA A 170 -3.97 10.64 10.25
CA ALA A 170 -3.24 11.78 9.68
C ALA A 170 -1.75 11.58 9.93
N VAL A 171 -1.19 10.55 9.30
CA VAL A 171 0.21 10.17 9.49
C VAL A 171 1.11 11.22 8.87
N GLY A 172 2.11 11.67 9.62
CA GLY A 172 3.00 12.72 9.16
C GLY A 172 4.19 12.20 8.37
N GLU A 173 4.86 13.13 7.69
CA GLU A 173 6.02 12.80 6.88
C GLU A 173 7.19 12.28 7.71
N GLY A 174 7.23 12.61 8.98
CA GLY A 174 8.27 12.12 9.87
C GLY A 174 8.00 10.71 10.37
N ASP A 175 6.79 10.24 10.22
CA ASP A 175 6.40 8.91 10.69
C ASP A 175 6.37 7.88 9.59
N PHE A 176 6.00 8.29 8.38
CA PHE A 176 6.00 7.41 7.21
C PHE A 176 6.68 8.13 6.05
N ILE A 177 7.67 7.45 5.45
CA ILE A 177 8.48 8.00 4.37
C ILE A 177 8.19 7.18 3.13
N THR A 178 7.69 7.83 2.06
CA THR A 178 7.39 7.11 0.82
C THR A 178 8.65 6.55 0.19
N GLY A 179 8.49 5.51 -0.63
CA GLY A 179 9.61 4.86 -1.29
C GLY A 179 10.53 5.81 -2.04
N PRO A 180 9.99 6.70 -2.88
CA PRO A 180 10.88 7.62 -3.61
C PRO A 180 11.62 8.57 -2.68
N LYS A 181 10.99 9.05 -1.63
CA LYS A 181 11.69 9.95 -0.71
C LYS A 181 12.80 9.21 0.01
N ALA A 182 12.53 7.96 0.44
CA ALA A 182 13.56 7.16 1.11
C ALA A 182 14.75 6.90 0.20
N TRP A 183 14.48 6.55 -1.05
CA TRP A 183 15.55 6.32 -2.01
C TRP A 183 16.43 7.56 -2.15
N LEU A 184 15.81 8.72 -2.35
CA LEU A 184 16.55 9.94 -2.56
C LEU A 184 17.33 10.38 -1.32
N MET A 185 16.76 10.16 -0.13
CA MET A 185 17.47 10.45 1.12
C MET A 185 18.78 9.67 1.20
N CYS A 186 18.72 8.39 0.85
CA CYS A 186 19.91 7.54 0.92
C CYS A 186 20.92 7.90 -0.17
N ARG A 187 20.43 8.16 -1.39
CA ARG A 187 21.32 8.53 -2.49
C ARG A 187 22.04 9.85 -2.21
N ALA A 188 21.40 10.75 -1.49
CA ALA A 188 22.02 12.03 -1.13
C ALA A 188 22.96 11.93 0.06
N GLY A 189 23.05 10.76 0.68
CA GLY A 189 23.90 10.59 1.85
C GLY A 189 23.28 11.09 3.15
N ASN A 190 21.98 11.37 3.16
CA ASN A 190 21.29 11.90 4.32
C ASN A 190 20.70 10.82 5.22
N ALA A 191 20.79 9.56 4.81
CA ALA A 191 20.31 8.43 5.60
C ALA A 191 21.13 7.20 5.25
N ASP A 192 21.20 6.26 6.19
CA ASP A 192 21.94 5.01 5.99
C ASP A 192 21.02 3.99 5.33
N PRO A 193 21.30 3.56 4.09
CA PRO A 193 20.42 2.62 3.41
C PRO A 193 20.24 1.31 4.16
N ASN A 194 21.20 0.91 5.00
CA ASN A 194 21.10 -0.35 5.72
C ASN A 194 20.08 -0.31 6.85
N LEU A 195 19.47 0.85 7.13
CA LEU A 195 18.42 0.96 8.11
C LEU A 195 17.02 0.83 7.50
N PHE A 196 16.93 0.59 6.19
CA PHE A 196 15.65 0.48 5.48
C PHE A 196 15.41 -0.93 5.02
N GLY A 197 14.32 -1.53 5.44
CA GLY A 197 13.99 -2.90 5.05
C GLY A 197 12.99 -3.56 5.96
N ILE A 198 13.01 -4.90 5.98
CA ILE A 198 12.17 -5.69 6.87
C ILE A 198 12.73 -7.11 6.96
N PHE A 199 12.56 -7.73 8.11
CA PHE A 199 13.02 -9.10 8.39
C PHE A 199 14.51 -9.20 8.12
N GLN A 200 14.95 -10.03 7.15
CA GLN A 200 16.36 -10.18 6.82
C GLN A 200 16.78 -9.33 5.61
N TRP A 201 15.86 -8.57 5.03
CA TRP A 201 16.13 -7.82 3.80
C TRP A 201 16.29 -6.33 4.11
N TRP A 202 17.50 -5.80 3.96
CA TRP A 202 17.82 -4.40 4.28
C TRP A 202 18.78 -3.85 3.23
N GLY A 203 18.71 -2.56 2.98
CA GLY A 203 19.66 -1.90 2.11
C GLY A 203 19.08 -1.49 0.77
N TYR A 204 19.97 -1.17 -0.16
CA TYR A 204 19.56 -0.61 -1.45
C TYR A 204 18.64 -1.55 -2.24
N ASP A 205 18.83 -2.84 -2.14
CA ASP A 205 17.92 -3.75 -2.84
C ASP A 205 16.49 -3.54 -2.34
N TYR A 206 16.31 -3.42 -1.03
CA TYR A 206 14.97 -3.23 -0.51
C TYR A 206 14.43 -1.84 -0.83
N LEU A 207 15.28 -0.81 -0.77
CA LEU A 207 14.87 0.53 -1.17
C LEU A 207 14.38 0.54 -2.61
N ASN A 208 15.06 -0.18 -3.49
CA ASN A 208 14.66 -0.31 -4.89
C ASN A 208 13.30 -0.99 -5.00
N TRP A 209 13.13 -2.14 -4.34
CA TRP A 209 11.86 -2.88 -4.40
C TRP A 209 10.71 -1.99 -3.93
N ASN A 210 10.91 -1.28 -2.83
CA ASN A 210 9.90 -0.42 -2.25
C ASN A 210 9.53 0.72 -3.19
N LEU A 211 10.53 1.34 -3.82
CA LEU A 211 10.29 2.41 -4.79
C LEU A 211 9.50 1.89 -6.00
N LEU A 212 9.88 0.73 -6.53
CA LEU A 212 9.15 0.15 -7.66
C LEU A 212 7.70 -0.15 -7.29
N LEU A 213 7.48 -0.64 -6.07
CA LEU A 213 6.13 -0.92 -5.60
C LEU A 213 5.31 0.37 -5.50
N ASP A 214 5.91 1.45 -4.97
CA ASP A 214 5.17 2.70 -4.84
C ASP A 214 4.85 3.31 -6.20
N ALA A 215 5.82 3.29 -7.12
CA ALA A 215 5.59 3.87 -8.44
C ALA A 215 4.45 3.14 -9.16
N ASN A 216 4.46 1.80 -9.13
CA ASN A 216 3.39 1.05 -9.78
C ASN A 216 2.06 1.22 -9.05
N SER A 217 2.09 1.36 -7.72
CA SER A 217 0.87 1.61 -6.96
C SER A 217 0.22 2.93 -7.36
N LEU A 218 1.03 3.94 -7.66
CA LEU A 218 0.50 5.23 -8.10
C LEU A 218 -0.11 5.17 -9.50
N LEU A 219 0.14 4.09 -10.23
CA LEU A 219 -0.58 3.79 -11.48
C LEU A 219 -1.68 2.77 -11.24
N LYS A 220 -2.08 2.60 -10.00
CA LYS A 220 -3.19 1.75 -9.55
C LYS A 220 -2.91 0.27 -9.75
N VAL A 221 -1.63 -0.10 -9.63
CA VAL A 221 -1.21 -1.50 -9.66
C VAL A 221 -0.37 -1.77 -8.39
N PRO A 222 -1.03 -1.83 -7.22
CA PRO A 222 -0.32 -2.07 -5.95
C PRO A 222 -0.05 -3.56 -5.76
N MET A 223 1.14 -3.99 -6.12
CA MET A 223 1.54 -5.39 -6.05
C MET A 223 1.95 -5.77 -4.63
N GLN A 224 2.10 -7.08 -4.40
CA GLN A 224 2.55 -7.60 -3.12
C GLN A 224 4.07 -7.43 -2.99
N PRO A 225 4.59 -7.31 -1.76
CA PRO A 225 6.03 -7.14 -1.62
C PRO A 225 6.85 -8.31 -2.16
N TRP A 226 6.29 -9.52 -2.15
CA TRP A 226 7.00 -10.70 -2.65
C TRP A 226 6.85 -10.90 -4.16
N ASP A 227 6.01 -10.11 -4.83
CA ASP A 227 5.86 -10.24 -6.27
C ASP A 227 7.15 -9.85 -6.98
N ASP A 228 7.57 -10.70 -7.92
CA ASP A 228 8.78 -10.44 -8.68
C ASP A 228 8.43 -10.57 -10.16
N TRP A 229 8.21 -9.42 -10.78
CA TRP A 229 7.77 -9.38 -12.17
C TRP A 229 8.92 -9.19 -13.15
N GLY A 230 10.16 -9.30 -12.67
CA GLY A 230 11.32 -9.16 -13.54
C GLY A 230 11.84 -7.72 -13.55
N GLY A 231 12.68 -7.44 -14.53
CA GLY A 231 13.27 -6.12 -14.66
C GLY A 231 14.09 -5.74 -13.43
N TYR A 232 13.96 -4.49 -13.02
CA TYR A 232 14.71 -4.02 -11.85
C TYR A 232 14.28 -4.68 -10.56
N LYS A 233 13.06 -5.25 -10.50
CA LYS A 233 12.65 -5.98 -9.30
C LYS A 233 13.50 -7.22 -9.08
N SER A 234 14.05 -7.79 -10.15
CA SER A 234 14.85 -9.02 -10.09
C SER A 234 16.35 -8.80 -10.14
N LEU A 235 16.80 -7.58 -10.36
CA LEU A 235 18.22 -7.30 -10.59
C LEU A 235 18.85 -6.68 -9.34
N PRO A 236 19.75 -7.42 -8.65
CA PRO A 236 20.39 -6.87 -7.45
C PRO A 236 21.18 -5.60 -7.76
N THR A 237 21.12 -4.64 -6.85
CA THR A 237 21.80 -3.35 -7.07
C THR A 237 23.31 -3.51 -7.17
N ALA A 238 23.87 -4.57 -6.61
CA ALA A 238 25.31 -4.83 -6.75
C ALA A 238 25.72 -5.07 -8.21
N GLU A 239 24.75 -5.44 -9.07
CA GLU A 239 25.01 -5.67 -10.48
C GLU A 239 24.66 -4.47 -11.36
N TRP A 240 24.20 -3.39 -10.77
CA TRP A 240 23.75 -2.22 -11.54
C TRP A 240 24.94 -1.43 -12.10
N THR A 241 24.72 -0.87 -13.28
CA THR A 241 25.63 0.13 -13.85
C THR A 241 25.27 1.51 -13.30
N GLU A 242 26.12 2.50 -13.60
CA GLU A 242 25.80 3.89 -13.28
C GLU A 242 24.50 4.33 -13.96
N GLY A 243 24.27 3.83 -15.18
CA GLY A 243 23.03 4.14 -15.89
C GLY A 243 21.80 3.59 -15.20
N ASP A 244 21.92 2.41 -14.60
CA ASP A 244 20.81 1.84 -13.84
C ASP A 244 20.45 2.72 -12.65
N PHE A 245 21.47 3.17 -11.90
CA PHE A 245 21.25 4.07 -10.78
C PHE A 245 20.63 5.39 -11.25
N ALA A 246 21.10 5.92 -12.38
CA ALA A 246 20.53 7.17 -12.89
C ALA A 246 19.07 7.00 -13.27
N THR A 247 18.71 5.86 -13.85
CA THR A 247 17.32 5.59 -14.22
C THR A 247 16.43 5.55 -12.97
N ILE A 248 16.88 4.86 -11.94
CA ILE A 248 16.06 4.72 -10.73
C ILE A 248 16.06 6.04 -9.94
N ASP A 249 17.17 6.80 -9.96
CA ASP A 249 17.15 8.14 -9.38
C ASP A 249 16.07 9.01 -10.05
N GLU A 250 15.98 8.92 -11.38
CA GLU A 250 14.97 9.70 -12.10
C GLU A 250 13.56 9.21 -11.79
N LEU A 251 13.39 7.88 -11.70
CA LEU A 251 12.10 7.35 -11.28
C LEU A 251 11.70 7.92 -9.92
N ALA A 252 12.63 7.96 -8.98
CA ALA A 252 12.32 8.47 -7.65
C ALA A 252 11.90 9.94 -7.70
N ARG A 253 12.61 10.74 -8.49
CA ARG A 253 12.27 12.17 -8.60
C ARG A 253 10.87 12.34 -9.19
N LEU A 254 10.57 11.60 -10.26
CA LEU A 254 9.27 11.71 -10.91
C LEU A 254 8.14 11.18 -10.02
N THR A 255 8.40 10.10 -9.30
CA THR A 255 7.41 9.53 -8.41
C THR A 255 7.10 10.51 -7.26
N LEU A 256 8.15 11.13 -6.72
CA LEU A 256 7.96 12.10 -5.65
C LEU A 256 7.16 13.31 -6.14
N ALA A 257 7.31 13.67 -7.39
CA ALA A 257 6.63 14.83 -8.00
C ALA A 257 5.37 14.43 -8.76
N VAL A 258 4.77 13.30 -8.44
CA VAL A 258 3.65 12.75 -9.20
C VAL A 258 2.48 13.75 -9.33
N ASP A 259 2.23 14.51 -8.27
CA ASP A 259 1.11 15.45 -8.27
C ASP A 259 1.40 16.69 -9.11
N ALA A 260 2.67 17.03 -9.27
CA ALA A 260 3.03 18.22 -10.06
C ALA A 260 3.05 17.92 -11.56
N ASP A 261 3.43 16.68 -11.93
CA ASP A 261 3.51 16.32 -13.34
C ASP A 261 3.24 14.83 -13.50
N PHE A 262 1.96 14.49 -13.44
CA PHE A 262 1.56 13.08 -13.55
C PHE A 262 1.94 12.48 -14.89
N GLU A 263 1.84 13.28 -15.96
CA GLU A 263 2.14 12.74 -17.29
C GLU A 263 3.60 12.35 -17.41
N ALA A 264 4.52 13.16 -16.90
CA ALA A 264 5.94 12.82 -16.94
C ALA A 264 6.20 11.53 -16.16
N PHE A 265 5.59 11.42 -14.98
CA PHE A 265 5.74 10.22 -14.16
C PHE A 265 5.18 8.99 -14.87
N SER A 266 3.94 9.06 -15.34
CA SER A 266 3.30 7.89 -15.91
C SER A 266 3.97 7.45 -17.21
N SER A 267 4.40 8.42 -18.04
CA SER A 267 5.10 8.08 -19.27
C SER A 267 6.44 7.40 -18.99
N PHE A 268 7.13 7.85 -17.96
CA PHE A 268 8.41 7.25 -17.61
C PHE A 268 8.25 5.78 -17.19
N VAL A 269 7.25 5.50 -16.35
CA VAL A 269 7.02 4.13 -15.88
C VAL A 269 6.51 3.26 -17.03
N GLN A 270 5.48 3.73 -17.74
CA GLN A 270 4.85 2.94 -18.80
C GLN A 270 5.74 2.76 -20.01
N GLY A 271 6.75 3.59 -20.15
CA GLY A 271 7.70 3.46 -21.24
C GLY A 271 8.92 2.61 -20.91
N ASN A 272 8.96 2.02 -19.72
CA ASN A 272 10.14 1.27 -19.28
C ASN A 272 9.76 -0.13 -18.83
N GLU A 273 10.11 -1.13 -19.67
CA GLU A 273 9.76 -2.52 -19.40
C GLU A 273 10.41 -3.06 -18.13
N ARG A 274 11.49 -2.43 -17.67
CA ARG A 274 12.19 -2.91 -16.48
C ARG A 274 11.59 -2.34 -15.19
N ILE A 275 10.66 -1.39 -15.31
CA ILE A 275 10.01 -0.75 -14.16
C ILE A 275 8.54 -1.16 -14.05
N GLU A 276 7.82 -1.13 -15.17
CA GLU A 276 6.37 -1.34 -15.19
C GLU A 276 6.01 -2.81 -14.95
N VAL A 277 4.99 -3.04 -14.12
CA VAL A 277 4.45 -4.40 -13.93
C VAL A 277 3.80 -4.82 -15.25
N PRO A 278 4.20 -5.97 -15.82
CA PRO A 278 3.60 -6.40 -17.09
C PRO A 278 2.12 -6.75 -16.94
N ALA A 279 1.33 -6.45 -17.96
CA ALA A 279 -0.11 -6.71 -17.92
C ALA A 279 -0.41 -8.19 -17.69
N GLU A 280 0.39 -9.07 -18.29
CA GLU A 280 0.16 -10.51 -18.14
C GLU A 280 0.43 -10.99 -16.71
N PHE A 281 1.30 -10.30 -15.97
CA PHE A 281 1.55 -10.64 -14.58
C PHE A 281 0.31 -10.33 -13.73
N ILE A 282 -0.33 -9.20 -14.03
CA ILE A 282 -1.55 -8.81 -13.32
C ILE A 282 -2.71 -9.76 -13.66
N ALA A 283 -2.81 -10.15 -14.91
CA ALA A 283 -3.93 -10.97 -15.39
C ALA A 283 -3.94 -12.39 -14.82
N ASN A 284 -2.81 -12.84 -14.27
CA ASN A 284 -2.71 -14.17 -13.70
C ASN A 284 -3.17 -14.22 -12.23
N ASP A 285 -3.75 -13.16 -11.75
CA ASP A 285 -4.17 -13.08 -10.35
C ASP A 285 -5.48 -13.86 -10.08
#